data_000bac7b0d104d6ff490bd8fb1c80238
#
_entry.id   000bac7b0d104d6ff490bd8fb1c80238
#
_cell.length_a   1.000
_cell.length_b   1.000
_cell.length_c   1.000
_cell.angle_alpha   90.00
_cell.angle_beta   90.00
_cell.angle_gamma   90.00
#
_symmetry.space_group_name_H-M   'P 1'
#
loop_
_entity.id
_entity.type
_entity.pdbx_description
1 polymer ?
#
loop_
_entity_poly.entity_id
_entity_poly.type
_entity_poly.pdbx_seq_one_letter_code
_entity_poly.pdbx_strand_id
1 'polypeptide(L)'
;MSTRNDYIESLKQNLDKWNADLARWEAKAKVAKTDMQIEYEMQLEALRKHREEAMVKLQEVQASSGEAWKDMKSGADAAWASMREAFEKATTHFK
;
A
#
# COMPACT_ATOMS: atom_id res chain seq x y z
N MET A 1 14.83 17.93 10.51
CA MET A 1 15.65 17.02 9.71
C MET A 1 14.93 15.71 9.48
N SER A 2 14.96 15.23 8.24
CA SER A 2 14.33 13.95 7.93
C SER A 2 15.24 12.82 8.46
N THR A 3 14.71 12.05 9.40
CA THR A 3 15.41 10.90 9.97
C THR A 3 14.76 9.63 9.49
N ARG A 4 15.40 8.49 9.74
CA ARG A 4 14.81 7.19 9.44
C ARG A 4 13.44 7.05 10.12
N ASN A 5 13.34 7.47 11.37
CA ASN A 5 12.07 7.37 12.11
C ASN A 5 10.97 8.23 11.49
N ASP A 6 11.32 9.43 11.05
CA ASP A 6 10.36 10.31 10.38
C ASP A 6 9.88 9.70 9.07
N TYR A 7 10.80 9.12 8.32
CA TYR A 7 10.49 8.46 7.07
C TYR A 7 9.57 7.25 7.28
N ILE A 8 9.90 6.42 8.25
CA ILE A 8 9.08 5.24 8.60
C ILE A 8 7.69 5.68 9.03
N GLU A 9 7.59 6.71 9.84
CA GLU A 9 6.29 7.23 10.32
C GLU A 9 5.43 7.69 9.14
N SER A 10 6.03 8.39 8.19
CA SER A 10 5.33 8.84 6.99
C SER A 10 4.80 7.65 6.17
N LEU A 11 5.62 6.62 6.01
CA LEU A 11 5.19 5.41 5.29
C LEU A 11 4.05 4.70 6.01
N LYS A 12 4.13 4.61 7.33
CA LYS A 12 3.09 3.97 8.15
C LYS A 12 1.76 4.71 8.05
N GLN A 13 1.79 6.03 8.07
CA GLN A 13 0.56 6.83 7.95
C GLN A 13 -0.14 6.57 6.62
N ASN A 14 0.63 6.52 5.54
CA ASN A 14 0.08 6.20 4.22
C ASN A 14 -0.48 4.78 4.18
N LEU A 15 0.26 3.84 4.77
CA LEU A 15 -0.17 2.44 4.81
C LEU A 15 -1.47 2.27 5.59
N ASP A 16 -1.62 2.97 6.71
CA ASP A 16 -2.85 2.94 7.51
C ASP A 16 -4.04 3.45 6.70
N LYS A 17 -3.85 4.53 5.94
CA LYS A 17 -4.88 5.07 5.06
C LYS A 17 -5.28 4.05 4.00
N TRP A 18 -4.31 3.42 3.37
CA TRP A 18 -4.57 2.43 2.33
C TRP A 18 -5.24 1.18 2.89
N ASN A 19 -4.87 0.76 4.10
CA ASN A 19 -5.53 -0.36 4.76
C ASN A 19 -7.00 -0.06 5.05
N ALA A 20 -7.32 1.18 5.43
CA ALA A 20 -8.69 1.60 5.65
C ALA A 20 -9.48 1.60 4.34
N ASP A 21 -8.88 2.10 3.25
CA ASP A 21 -9.51 2.07 1.93
C ASP A 21 -9.77 0.64 1.49
N LEU A 22 -8.80 -0.24 1.68
CA LEU A 22 -8.91 -1.64 1.29
C LEU A 22 -10.05 -2.34 2.05
N ALA A 23 -10.15 -2.10 3.36
CA ALA A 23 -11.22 -2.66 4.17
C ALA A 23 -12.59 -2.20 3.68
N ARG A 24 -12.72 -0.92 3.34
CA ARG A 24 -13.96 -0.35 2.82
C ARG A 24 -14.33 -1.01 1.49
N TRP A 25 -13.37 -1.21 0.61
CA TRP A 25 -13.61 -1.82 -0.70
C TRP A 25 -13.91 -3.31 -0.59
N GLU A 26 -13.29 -4.00 0.38
CA GLU A 26 -13.62 -5.40 0.65
C GLU A 26 -15.08 -5.55 1.09
N ALA A 27 -15.56 -4.65 1.93
CA ALA A 27 -16.96 -4.63 2.35
C ALA A 27 -17.89 -4.38 1.16
N LYS A 28 -17.49 -3.48 0.26
CA LYS A 28 -18.25 -3.15 -0.93
C LYS A 28 -18.35 -4.36 -1.87
N ALA A 29 -17.26 -5.10 -2.01
CA ALA A 29 -17.22 -6.29 -2.86
C ALA A 29 -18.17 -7.38 -2.37
N LYS A 30 -18.34 -7.50 -1.06
CA LYS A 30 -19.22 -8.53 -0.47
C LYS A 30 -20.69 -8.33 -0.84
N VAL A 31 -21.13 -7.10 -1.07
CA VAL A 31 -22.53 -6.79 -1.38
C VAL A 31 -22.75 -6.51 -2.86
N ALA A 32 -21.69 -6.63 -3.67
CA ALA A 32 -21.80 -6.40 -5.10
C ALA A 32 -22.47 -7.58 -5.80
N LYS A 33 -23.03 -7.33 -6.98
CA LYS A 33 -23.58 -8.39 -7.82
C LYS A 33 -22.48 -9.34 -8.25
N THR A 34 -22.84 -10.59 -8.55
CA THR A 34 -21.88 -11.65 -8.86
C THR A 34 -20.84 -11.24 -9.91
N ASP A 35 -21.27 -10.61 -10.99
CA ASP A 35 -20.37 -10.18 -12.06
C ASP A 35 -19.34 -9.16 -11.56
N MET A 36 -19.81 -8.24 -10.74
CA MET A 36 -18.97 -7.20 -10.17
C MET A 36 -18.06 -7.75 -9.08
N GLN A 37 -18.49 -8.79 -8.37
CA GLN A 37 -17.67 -9.40 -7.31
C GLN A 37 -16.36 -9.97 -7.87
N ILE A 38 -16.44 -10.63 -9.00
CA ILE A 38 -15.24 -11.21 -9.63
C ILE A 38 -14.23 -10.11 -9.96
N GLU A 39 -14.71 -9.04 -10.58
CA GLU A 39 -13.84 -7.91 -10.95
C GLU A 39 -13.28 -7.22 -9.70
N TYR A 40 -14.12 -7.00 -8.69
CA TYR A 40 -13.67 -6.37 -7.44
C TYR A 40 -12.63 -7.23 -6.73
N GLU A 41 -12.81 -8.55 -6.69
CA GLU A 41 -11.85 -9.45 -6.06
C GLU A 41 -10.50 -9.44 -6.78
N MET A 42 -10.51 -9.35 -8.12
CA MET A 42 -9.27 -9.22 -8.88
C MET A 42 -8.52 -7.94 -8.53
N GLN A 43 -9.25 -6.83 -8.41
CA GLN A 43 -8.66 -5.54 -8.03
C GLN A 43 -8.11 -5.58 -6.61
N LEU A 44 -8.89 -6.17 -5.69
CA LEU A 44 -8.47 -6.30 -4.30
C LEU A 44 -7.22 -7.16 -4.15
N GLU A 45 -7.13 -8.25 -4.91
CA GLU A 45 -5.96 -9.12 -4.87
C GLU A 45 -4.71 -8.37 -5.33
N ALA A 46 -4.82 -7.58 -6.40
CA ALA A 46 -3.72 -6.76 -6.87
C ALA A 46 -3.28 -5.74 -5.82
N LEU A 47 -4.23 -5.10 -5.15
CA LEU A 47 -3.94 -4.14 -4.09
C LEU A 47 -3.28 -4.80 -2.89
N ARG A 48 -3.71 -6.02 -2.54
CA ARG A 48 -3.10 -6.77 -1.44
C ARG A 48 -1.64 -7.10 -1.75
N LYS A 49 -1.33 -7.45 -2.98
CA LYS A 49 0.05 -7.70 -3.41
C LYS A 49 0.91 -6.45 -3.28
N HIS A 50 0.40 -5.31 -3.73
CA HIS A 50 1.10 -4.04 -3.58
C HIS A 50 1.35 -3.71 -2.11
N ARG A 51 0.35 -3.97 -1.26
CA ARG A 51 0.48 -3.75 0.18
C ARG A 51 1.57 -4.62 0.78
N GLU A 52 1.61 -5.91 0.41
CA GLU A 52 2.64 -6.81 0.91
C GLU A 52 4.04 -6.39 0.48
N GLU A 53 4.21 -6.00 -0.77
CA GLU A 53 5.50 -5.50 -1.25
C GLU A 53 5.93 -4.25 -0.48
N ALA A 54 4.98 -3.35 -0.23
CA ALA A 54 5.25 -2.15 0.54
C ALA A 54 5.65 -2.48 1.97
N MET A 55 4.97 -3.45 2.59
CA MET A 55 5.30 -3.88 3.95
C MET A 55 6.70 -4.50 4.04
N VAL A 56 7.09 -5.28 3.03
CA VAL A 56 8.45 -5.84 2.99
C VAL A 56 9.47 -4.72 2.91
N LYS A 57 9.24 -3.73 2.06
CA LYS A 57 10.15 -2.58 1.94
C LYS A 57 10.23 -1.78 3.24
N LEU A 58 9.10 -1.62 3.91
CA LEU A 58 9.07 -0.94 5.21
C LEU A 58 9.91 -1.69 6.24
N GLN A 59 9.78 -3.02 6.29
CA GLN A 59 10.55 -3.86 7.19
C GLN A 59 12.05 -3.76 6.90
N GLU A 60 12.44 -3.72 5.63
CA GLU A 60 13.84 -3.57 5.24
C GLU A 60 14.41 -2.25 5.75
N VAL A 61 13.66 -1.17 5.62
CA VAL A 61 14.09 0.14 6.14
C VAL A 61 14.20 0.11 7.66
N GLN A 62 13.22 -0.50 8.34
CA GLN A 62 13.22 -0.60 9.80
C GLN A 62 14.39 -1.44 10.32
N ALA A 63 14.74 -2.49 9.60
CA ALA A 63 15.79 -3.40 10.00
C ALA A 63 17.19 -2.86 9.69
N SER A 64 17.31 -1.88 8.82
CA SER A 64 18.60 -1.31 8.44
C SER A 64 19.21 -0.52 9.60
N SER A 65 20.53 -0.54 9.69
CA SER A 65 21.25 0.17 10.73
C SER A 65 22.06 1.33 10.14
N GLY A 66 22.33 2.35 10.98
CA GLY A 66 23.13 3.50 10.57
C GLY A 66 22.53 4.23 9.37
N GLU A 67 23.32 4.38 8.34
CA GLU A 67 22.93 5.09 7.11
C GLU A 67 22.39 4.16 6.03
N ALA A 68 22.38 2.84 6.27
CA ALA A 68 21.95 1.87 5.26
C ALA A 68 20.51 2.08 4.78
N TRP A 69 19.65 2.64 5.62
CA TRP A 69 18.25 2.90 5.26
C TRP A 69 18.13 3.87 4.05
N LYS A 70 19.13 4.73 3.86
CA LYS A 70 19.14 5.66 2.73
C LYS A 70 19.29 4.93 1.40
N ASP A 71 20.03 3.83 1.39
CA ASP A 71 20.17 3.00 0.20
C ASP A 71 18.87 2.28 -0.15
N MET A 72 18.08 1.97 0.88
CA MET A 72 16.80 1.28 0.71
C MET A 72 15.66 2.24 0.39
N LYS A 73 15.86 3.53 0.64
CA LYS A 73 14.83 4.55 0.46
C LYS A 73 14.30 4.59 -0.98
N SER A 74 15.18 4.48 -1.95
CA SER A 74 14.80 4.50 -3.37
C SER A 74 13.82 3.38 -3.71
N GLY A 75 14.10 2.16 -3.25
CA GLY A 75 13.20 1.02 -3.46
C GLY A 75 11.87 1.20 -2.73
N ALA A 76 11.91 1.70 -1.50
CA ALA A 76 10.70 1.96 -0.73
C ALA A 76 9.85 3.06 -1.37
N ASP A 77 10.49 4.14 -1.82
CA ASP A 77 9.78 5.23 -2.51
C ASP A 77 9.10 4.72 -3.78
N ALA A 78 9.77 3.86 -4.54
CA ALA A 78 9.21 3.27 -5.76
C ALA A 78 8.01 2.39 -5.42
N ALA A 79 8.10 1.58 -4.37
CA ALA A 79 7.00 0.72 -3.94
C ALA A 79 5.79 1.54 -3.49
N TRP A 80 6.03 2.63 -2.74
CA TRP A 80 4.96 3.52 -2.29
C TRP A 80 4.31 4.26 -3.45
N ALA A 81 5.10 4.70 -4.43
CA ALA A 81 4.56 5.36 -5.63
C ALA A 81 3.67 4.40 -6.42
N SER A 82 4.12 3.15 -6.60
CA SER A 82 3.33 2.11 -7.28
C SER A 82 2.02 1.83 -6.54
N MET A 83 2.09 1.76 -5.22
CA MET A 83 0.92 1.51 -4.39
C MET A 83 -0.07 2.67 -4.47
N ARG A 84 0.44 3.90 -4.40
CA ARG A 84 -0.41 5.09 -4.55
C ARG A 84 -1.15 5.09 -5.88
N GLU A 85 -0.44 4.81 -6.96
CA GLU A 85 -1.04 4.76 -8.29
C GLU A 85 -2.11 3.68 -8.37
N ALA A 86 -1.82 2.50 -7.83
CA ALA A 86 -2.78 1.39 -7.83
C ALA A 86 -4.04 1.74 -7.04
N PHE A 87 -3.89 2.37 -5.87
CA PHE A 87 -5.03 2.77 -5.04
C PHE A 87 -5.83 3.90 -5.67
N GLU A 88 -5.18 4.84 -6.33
CA GLU A 88 -5.88 5.90 -7.05
C GLU A 88 -6.72 5.33 -8.20
N LYS A 89 -6.17 4.40 -8.96
CA LYS A 89 -6.92 3.72 -10.03
C LYS A 89 -8.08 2.91 -9.47
N ALA A 90 -7.86 2.23 -8.36
CA ALA A 90 -8.89 1.42 -7.72
C ALA A 90 -10.07 2.27 -7.25
N THR A 91 -9.82 3.51 -6.85
CA THR A 91 -10.88 4.42 -6.41
C THR A 91 -11.95 4.59 -7.49
N THR A 92 -11.57 4.58 -8.76
CA THR A 92 -12.52 4.70 -9.86
C THR A 92 -13.38 3.44 -10.03
N HIS A 93 -12.86 2.27 -9.65
CA HIS A 93 -13.58 1.01 -9.74
C HIS A 93 -14.56 0.81 -8.58
N PHE A 94 -14.27 1.39 -7.42
CA PHE A 94 -15.03 1.18 -6.19
C PHE A 94 -15.92 2.38 -5.81
N LYS A 95 -16.20 3.23 -6.74
CA LYS A 95 -17.10 4.36 -6.49
C LYS A 95 -18.53 3.93 -6.25
#